data_e9db452ef25ab95c3342256b6b67e469
#
_entry.id   e9db452ef25ab95c3342256b6b67e469
#
_cell.length_a   1.000
_cell.length_b   1.000
_cell.length_c   1.000
_cell.angle_alpha   90.00
_cell.angle_beta   90.00
_cell.angle_gamma   90.00
#
_symmetry.space_group_name_H-M   'P 1'
#
loop_
_entity.id
_entity.type
_entity.pdbx_description
1 polymer ?
#
loop_
_entity_poly.entity_id
_entity_poly.type
_entity_poly.pdbx_seq_one_letter_code
_entity_poly.pdbx_strand_id
1 'polypeptide(L)'
;SGVQKDLRGTETEMGKLEKQVQELQKELKKSESELERLDGEKKKLQSARVEQQRLIAIQARAAYQNGRQEYLKLLLNQQNPEKFARTLTYYDYLSKARLEQLKSFNETLRQLANVETEIANQQSQLLDQKSALDSQRDELDKVRKERQQALAKLNDDVKARDTKLKNREQDQADLAKVLKTIEETLARQAREAEEARQKALIAQQEAEKKREREA
;
A
#
# COMPACT_ATOMS: atom_id res chain seq x y z
N SER A 1 1.33 29.04 -8.27
CA SER A 1 0.87 28.03 -9.24
C SER A 1 1.80 26.83 -9.40
N GLY A 2 3.13 26.96 -9.24
CA GLY A 2 4.08 25.81 -9.26
C GLY A 2 3.82 24.80 -8.13
N VAL A 3 3.65 25.28 -6.91
CA VAL A 3 3.40 24.44 -5.74
C VAL A 3 2.09 23.65 -5.85
N GLN A 4 1.05 24.25 -6.43
CA GLN A 4 -0.23 23.54 -6.66
C GLN A 4 -0.12 22.43 -7.69
N LYS A 5 0.72 22.63 -8.73
CA LYS A 5 0.97 21.62 -9.76
C LYS A 5 1.77 20.45 -9.17
N ASP A 6 2.80 20.76 -8.37
CA ASP A 6 3.60 19.77 -7.67
C ASP A 6 2.77 18.98 -6.68
N LEU A 7 1.87 19.64 -5.95
CA LEU A 7 0.96 18.99 -5.02
C LEU A 7 0.00 18.02 -5.73
N ARG A 8 -0.56 18.40 -6.88
CA ARG A 8 -1.40 17.50 -7.69
C ARG A 8 -0.63 16.30 -8.20
N GLY A 9 0.61 16.50 -8.67
CA GLY A 9 1.50 15.42 -9.09
C GLY A 9 1.75 14.44 -7.96
N THR A 10 2.08 14.95 -6.78
CA THR A 10 2.33 14.17 -5.57
C THR A 10 1.09 13.40 -5.11
N GLU A 11 -0.09 14.00 -5.15
CA GLU A 11 -1.35 13.34 -4.79
C GLU A 11 -1.71 12.21 -5.77
N THR A 12 -1.48 12.39 -7.06
CA THR A 12 -1.71 11.35 -8.07
C THR A 12 -0.75 10.18 -7.88
N GLU A 13 0.52 10.46 -7.61
CA GLU A 13 1.53 9.44 -7.34
C GLU A 13 1.21 8.68 -6.05
N MET A 14 0.83 9.37 -5.00
CA MET A 14 0.41 8.79 -3.74
C MET A 14 -0.79 7.85 -3.92
N GLY A 15 -1.79 8.26 -4.70
CA GLY A 15 -2.95 7.43 -5.02
C GLY A 15 -2.59 6.15 -5.77
N LYS A 16 -1.65 6.20 -6.71
CA LYS A 16 -1.11 5.02 -7.41
C LYS A 16 -0.38 4.09 -6.45
N LEU A 17 0.49 4.63 -5.59
CA LEU A 17 1.24 3.86 -4.62
C LEU A 17 0.34 3.20 -3.57
N GLU A 18 -0.69 3.88 -3.11
CA GLU A 18 -1.70 3.31 -2.20
C GLU A 18 -2.44 2.13 -2.82
N LYS A 19 -2.83 2.23 -4.10
CA LYS A 19 -3.43 1.10 -4.83
C LYS A 19 -2.47 -0.07 -4.97
N GLN A 20 -1.21 0.19 -5.32
CA GLN A 20 -0.19 -0.85 -5.44
C GLN A 20 0.05 -1.55 -4.10
N VAL A 21 0.10 -0.81 -3.00
CA VAL A 21 0.22 -1.38 -1.65
C VAL A 21 -0.98 -2.26 -1.32
N GLN A 22 -2.20 -1.83 -1.62
CA GLN A 22 -3.40 -2.63 -1.39
C GLN A 22 -3.41 -3.91 -2.22
N GLU A 23 -3.02 -3.86 -3.49
CA GLU A 23 -2.91 -5.03 -4.37
C GLU A 23 -1.86 -6.01 -3.86
N LEU A 24 -0.67 -5.52 -3.47
CA LEU A 24 0.39 -6.34 -2.90
C LEU A 24 -0.04 -6.99 -1.57
N GLN A 25 -0.79 -6.30 -0.73
CA GLN A 25 -1.35 -6.87 0.50
C GLN A 25 -2.35 -8.00 0.20
N LYS A 26 -3.20 -7.83 -0.83
CA LYS A 26 -4.13 -8.89 -1.26
C LYS A 26 -3.40 -10.10 -1.80
N GLU A 27 -2.39 -9.90 -2.64
CA GLU A 27 -1.56 -10.98 -3.18
C GLU A 27 -0.80 -11.71 -2.08
N LEU A 28 -0.23 -10.98 -1.13
CA LEU A 28 0.44 -11.53 0.04
C LEU A 28 -0.51 -12.43 0.84
N LYS A 29 -1.71 -11.97 1.09
CA LYS A 29 -2.74 -12.73 1.80
C LYS A 29 -3.16 -14.00 1.06
N LYS A 30 -3.27 -13.94 -0.27
CA LYS A 30 -3.51 -15.11 -1.11
C LYS A 30 -2.36 -16.11 -1.02
N SER A 31 -1.11 -15.64 -1.08
CA SER A 31 0.07 -16.50 -0.97
C SER A 31 0.17 -17.16 0.40
N GLU A 32 -0.15 -16.45 1.47
CA GLU A 32 -0.21 -17.00 2.83
C GLU A 32 -1.29 -18.09 2.96
N SER A 33 -2.47 -17.86 2.40
CA SER A 33 -3.56 -18.84 2.38
C SER A 33 -3.20 -20.08 1.56
N GLU A 34 -2.55 -19.91 0.42
CA GLU A 34 -2.08 -21.02 -0.41
C GLU A 34 -1.00 -21.84 0.30
N LEU A 35 -0.08 -21.18 1.00
CA LEU A 35 0.95 -21.84 1.80
C LEU A 35 0.31 -22.67 2.93
N GLU A 36 -0.71 -22.14 3.60
CA GLU A 36 -1.44 -22.85 4.64
C GLU A 36 -2.17 -24.08 4.08
N ARG A 37 -2.79 -23.95 2.89
CA ARG A 37 -3.40 -25.08 2.19
C ARG A 37 -2.39 -26.17 1.85
N LEU A 38 -1.24 -25.78 1.31
CA LEU A 38 -0.17 -26.71 0.96
C LEU A 38 0.43 -27.39 2.19
N ASP A 39 0.58 -26.69 3.30
CA ASP A 39 1.01 -27.28 4.57
C ASP A 39 0.01 -28.32 5.09
N GLY A 40 -1.28 -28.06 4.97
CA GLY A 40 -2.34 -29.02 5.28
C GLY A 40 -2.27 -30.27 4.40
N GLU A 41 -2.08 -30.09 3.10
CA GLU A 41 -1.91 -31.18 2.14
C GLU A 41 -0.64 -32.01 2.42
N LYS A 42 0.47 -31.36 2.72
CA LYS A 42 1.72 -32.01 3.15
C LYS A 42 1.50 -32.91 4.38
N LYS A 43 0.83 -32.40 5.40
CA LYS A 43 0.51 -33.18 6.61
C LYS A 43 -0.32 -34.41 6.32
N LYS A 44 -1.34 -34.29 5.45
CA LYS A 44 -2.15 -35.43 5.01
C LYS A 44 -1.32 -36.48 4.28
N LEU A 45 -0.46 -36.04 3.36
CA LEU A 45 0.41 -36.94 2.61
C LEU A 45 1.48 -37.60 3.49
N GLN A 46 2.04 -36.89 4.46
CA GLN A 46 2.95 -37.46 5.45
C GLN A 46 2.27 -38.54 6.30
N SER A 47 1.04 -38.29 6.74
CA SER A 47 0.27 -39.28 7.48
C SER A 47 -0.07 -40.49 6.64
N ALA A 48 -0.45 -40.31 5.37
CA ALA A 48 -0.69 -41.37 4.43
C ALA A 48 0.57 -42.21 4.16
N ARG A 49 1.73 -41.56 4.03
CA ARG A 49 3.02 -42.21 3.86
C ARG A 49 3.35 -43.13 5.04
N VAL A 50 3.20 -42.62 6.26
CA VAL A 50 3.48 -43.38 7.48
C VAL A 50 2.57 -44.61 7.59
N GLU A 51 1.26 -44.43 7.33
CA GLU A 51 0.29 -45.51 7.39
C GLU A 51 0.53 -46.57 6.29
N GLN A 52 0.77 -46.13 5.06
CA GLN A 52 1.09 -47.03 3.95
C GLN A 52 2.41 -47.80 4.18
N GLN A 53 3.41 -47.13 4.72
CA GLN A 53 4.69 -47.76 5.08
C GLN A 53 4.50 -48.83 6.17
N ARG A 54 3.65 -48.55 7.17
CA ARG A 54 3.30 -49.49 8.21
C ARG A 54 2.60 -50.75 7.64
N LEU A 55 1.61 -50.56 6.77
CA LEU A 55 0.87 -51.65 6.12
C LEU A 55 1.77 -52.49 5.23
N ILE A 56 2.64 -51.86 4.45
CA ILE A 56 3.63 -52.56 3.60
C ILE A 56 4.57 -53.40 4.47
N ALA A 57 5.05 -52.85 5.58
CA ALA A 57 5.94 -53.57 6.50
C ALA A 57 5.26 -54.81 7.13
N ILE A 58 3.98 -54.68 7.56
CA ILE A 58 3.21 -55.80 8.08
C ILE A 58 3.02 -56.89 7.03
N GLN A 59 2.66 -56.50 5.83
CA GLN A 59 2.46 -57.44 4.74
C GLN A 59 3.78 -58.12 4.27
N ALA A 60 4.88 -57.38 4.25
CA ALA A 60 6.20 -57.95 3.94
C ALA A 60 6.60 -59.00 4.99
N ARG A 61 6.39 -58.72 6.27
CA ARG A 61 6.62 -59.73 7.33
C ARG A 61 5.73 -60.94 7.20
N ALA A 62 4.43 -60.77 6.99
CA ALA A 62 3.51 -61.86 6.77
C ALA A 62 3.86 -62.71 5.56
N ALA A 63 4.26 -62.06 4.48
CA ALA A 63 4.72 -62.75 3.27
C ALA A 63 6.00 -63.59 3.49
N TYR A 64 6.94 -63.04 4.26
CA TYR A 64 8.20 -63.74 4.59
C TYR A 64 7.96 -64.97 5.47
N GLN A 65 7.10 -64.82 6.48
CA GLN A 65 6.73 -65.91 7.38
C GLN A 65 5.91 -67.01 6.70
N ASN A 66 4.85 -66.62 5.93
CA ASN A 66 3.93 -67.55 5.30
C ASN A 66 4.53 -68.16 3.98
N GLY A 67 5.29 -67.39 3.23
CA GLY A 67 5.87 -67.84 1.98
C GLY A 67 6.79 -69.01 2.14
N ARG A 68 7.52 -69.07 3.20
CA ARG A 68 8.44 -70.19 3.51
C ARG A 68 7.72 -71.47 3.88
N GLN A 69 6.63 -71.34 4.64
CA GLN A 69 5.82 -72.51 5.07
C GLN A 69 4.92 -72.98 3.94
N GLU A 70 4.35 -72.14 3.16
CA GLU A 70 3.44 -72.51 2.06
C GLU A 70 4.19 -73.06 0.84
N TYR A 71 5.39 -72.55 0.57
CA TYR A 71 6.27 -73.13 -0.46
C TYR A 71 6.66 -74.55 -0.14
N LEU A 72 6.92 -74.86 1.11
CA LEU A 72 7.14 -76.22 1.61
C LEU A 72 5.88 -77.06 1.55
N LYS A 73 4.74 -76.54 1.90
CA LYS A 73 3.44 -77.21 1.78
C LYS A 73 3.05 -77.52 0.33
N LEU A 74 3.36 -76.61 -0.59
CA LEU A 74 3.15 -76.79 -2.03
C LEU A 74 4.07 -77.92 -2.57
N LEU A 75 5.31 -77.98 -2.15
CA LEU A 75 6.23 -79.05 -2.54
C LEU A 75 5.83 -80.41 -1.98
N LEU A 76 5.20 -80.42 -0.75
CA LEU A 76 4.76 -81.64 -0.11
C LEU A 76 3.36 -82.11 -0.57
N ASN A 77 2.51 -81.23 -1.15
CA ASN A 77 1.15 -81.50 -1.59
C ASN A 77 0.97 -81.58 -3.11
N GLN A 78 1.97 -82.01 -3.85
CA GLN A 78 1.86 -82.22 -5.33
C GLN A 78 0.78 -83.20 -5.77
N GLN A 79 0.10 -83.89 -4.82
CA GLN A 79 -0.90 -84.89 -5.11
C GLN A 79 -2.35 -84.35 -5.32
N ASN A 80 -2.57 -83.04 -5.15
CA ASN A 80 -3.92 -82.47 -5.30
C ASN A 80 -3.89 -81.23 -6.23
N PRO A 81 -4.14 -81.41 -7.56
CA PRO A 81 -4.07 -80.32 -8.54
C PRO A 81 -5.01 -79.14 -8.30
N GLU A 82 -6.22 -79.39 -7.70
CA GLU A 82 -7.19 -78.37 -7.46
C GLU A 82 -6.75 -77.42 -6.32
N LYS A 83 -6.20 -77.93 -5.23
CA LYS A 83 -5.61 -77.15 -4.16
C LYS A 83 -4.44 -76.33 -4.63
N PHE A 84 -3.61 -76.90 -5.48
CA PHE A 84 -2.49 -76.23 -6.06
C PHE A 84 -2.91 -75.05 -6.96
N ALA A 85 -3.88 -75.23 -7.84
CA ALA A 85 -4.44 -74.17 -8.67
C ALA A 85 -5.07 -73.04 -7.87
N ARG A 86 -5.84 -73.36 -6.81
CA ARG A 86 -6.43 -72.36 -5.90
C ARG A 86 -5.36 -71.57 -5.15
N THR A 87 -4.33 -72.25 -4.69
CA THR A 87 -3.21 -71.58 -3.97
C THR A 87 -2.43 -70.68 -4.91
N LEU A 88 -2.15 -71.08 -6.15
CA LEU A 88 -1.51 -70.21 -7.16
C LEU A 88 -2.36 -68.98 -7.48
N THR A 89 -3.69 -69.14 -7.62
CA THR A 89 -4.60 -68.02 -7.86
C THR A 89 -4.59 -67.06 -6.69
N TYR A 90 -4.62 -67.57 -5.46
CA TYR A 90 -4.51 -66.75 -4.27
C TYR A 90 -3.20 -65.96 -4.17
N TYR A 91 -2.08 -66.60 -4.48
CA TYR A 91 -0.77 -65.91 -4.54
C TYR A 91 -0.70 -64.88 -5.64
N ASP A 92 -1.25 -65.13 -6.81
CA ASP A 92 -1.34 -64.16 -7.88
C ASP A 92 -2.16 -62.96 -7.48
N TYR A 93 -3.30 -63.19 -6.80
CA TYR A 93 -4.13 -62.12 -6.27
C TYR A 93 -3.39 -61.27 -5.19
N LEU A 94 -2.71 -61.89 -4.24
CA LEU A 94 -1.89 -61.20 -3.25
C LEU A 94 -0.74 -60.41 -3.86
N SER A 95 -0.06 -60.97 -4.85
CA SER A 95 1.01 -60.30 -5.55
C SER A 95 0.54 -59.05 -6.28
N LYS A 96 -0.63 -59.12 -6.93
CA LYS A 96 -1.28 -57.96 -7.57
C LYS A 96 -1.64 -56.91 -6.55
N ALA A 97 -2.24 -57.29 -5.44
CA ALA A 97 -2.60 -56.34 -4.36
C ALA A 97 -1.38 -55.65 -3.76
N ARG A 98 -0.27 -56.38 -3.61
CA ARG A 98 1.01 -55.78 -3.16
C ARG A 98 1.57 -54.78 -4.17
N LEU A 99 1.54 -55.10 -5.45
CA LEU A 99 1.99 -54.20 -6.51
C LEU A 99 1.16 -52.95 -6.54
N GLU A 100 -0.14 -53.02 -6.40
CA GLU A 100 -1.01 -51.83 -6.29
C GLU A 100 -0.72 -50.99 -5.07
N GLN A 101 -0.45 -51.60 -3.91
CA GLN A 101 -0.05 -50.89 -2.69
C GLN A 101 1.31 -50.18 -2.91
N LEU A 102 2.31 -50.83 -3.52
CA LEU A 102 3.58 -50.19 -3.83
C LEU A 102 3.41 -49.01 -4.81
N LYS A 103 2.56 -49.19 -5.81
CA LYS A 103 2.21 -48.09 -6.74
C LYS A 103 1.57 -46.91 -6.01
N SER A 104 0.61 -47.19 -5.12
CA SER A 104 -0.05 -46.17 -4.32
C SER A 104 0.94 -45.45 -3.40
N PHE A 105 1.85 -46.17 -2.78
CA PHE A 105 2.92 -45.61 -1.96
C PHE A 105 3.87 -44.72 -2.77
N ASN A 106 4.32 -45.19 -3.93
CA ASN A 106 5.16 -44.40 -4.83
C ASN A 106 4.46 -43.13 -5.30
N GLU A 107 3.16 -43.19 -5.59
CA GLU A 107 2.35 -42.02 -5.94
C GLU A 107 2.27 -41.02 -4.78
N THR A 108 2.08 -41.51 -3.54
CA THR A 108 2.12 -40.64 -2.34
C THR A 108 3.46 -39.96 -2.17
N LEU A 109 4.58 -40.68 -2.38
CA LEU A 109 5.92 -40.08 -2.33
C LEU A 109 6.12 -39.03 -3.42
N ARG A 110 5.63 -39.28 -4.63
CA ARG A 110 5.69 -38.34 -5.74
C ARG A 110 4.88 -37.07 -5.44
N GLN A 111 3.66 -37.21 -4.95
CA GLN A 111 2.80 -36.09 -4.56
C GLN A 111 3.42 -35.29 -3.43
N LEU A 112 4.00 -35.97 -2.44
CA LEU A 112 4.70 -35.32 -1.32
C LEU A 112 5.89 -34.48 -1.80
N ALA A 113 6.71 -35.03 -2.71
CA ALA A 113 7.82 -34.29 -3.30
C ALA A 113 7.36 -33.07 -4.10
N ASN A 114 6.27 -33.20 -4.86
CA ASN A 114 5.67 -32.08 -5.60
C ASN A 114 5.15 -30.99 -4.66
N VAL A 115 4.44 -31.36 -3.60
CA VAL A 115 3.93 -30.39 -2.60
C VAL A 115 5.08 -29.69 -1.87
N GLU A 116 6.13 -30.39 -1.50
CA GLU A 116 7.32 -29.78 -0.91
C GLU A 116 7.99 -28.77 -1.84
N THR A 117 8.06 -29.07 -3.14
CA THR A 117 8.57 -28.13 -4.15
C THR A 117 7.66 -26.91 -4.28
N GLU A 118 6.34 -27.09 -4.32
CA GLU A 118 5.37 -26.00 -4.35
C GLU A 118 5.46 -25.12 -3.10
N ILE A 119 5.62 -25.71 -1.92
CA ILE A 119 5.83 -24.98 -0.67
C ILE A 119 7.09 -24.11 -0.76
N ALA A 120 8.20 -24.67 -1.22
CA ALA A 120 9.44 -23.93 -1.38
C ALA A 120 9.27 -22.74 -2.34
N ASN A 121 8.59 -22.95 -3.48
CA ASN A 121 8.30 -21.89 -4.44
C ASN A 121 7.39 -20.82 -3.86
N GLN A 122 6.35 -21.21 -3.13
CA GLN A 122 5.44 -20.25 -2.47
C GLN A 122 6.14 -19.46 -1.36
N GLN A 123 7.02 -20.08 -0.59
CA GLN A 123 7.82 -19.38 0.42
C GLN A 123 8.75 -18.36 -0.21
N SER A 124 9.40 -18.70 -1.31
CA SER A 124 10.24 -17.76 -2.07
C SER A 124 9.43 -16.59 -2.62
N GLN A 125 8.28 -16.88 -3.21
CA GLN A 125 7.36 -15.85 -3.71
C GLN A 125 6.83 -14.94 -2.59
N LEU A 126 6.54 -15.50 -1.43
CA LEU A 126 6.10 -14.76 -0.25
C LEU A 126 7.18 -13.78 0.23
N LEU A 127 8.44 -14.21 0.26
CA LEU A 127 9.55 -13.34 0.62
C LEU A 127 9.71 -12.19 -0.37
N ASP A 128 9.62 -12.46 -1.66
CA ASP A 128 9.69 -11.43 -2.71
C ASP A 128 8.52 -10.44 -2.60
N GLN A 129 7.32 -10.93 -2.35
CA GLN A 129 6.14 -10.10 -2.15
C GLN A 129 6.25 -9.22 -0.89
N LYS A 130 6.76 -9.75 0.22
CA LYS A 130 7.03 -8.97 1.44
C LYS A 130 8.05 -7.88 1.20
N SER A 131 9.14 -8.20 0.50
CA SER A 131 10.17 -7.23 0.14
C SER A 131 9.61 -6.12 -0.76
N ALA A 132 8.82 -6.48 -1.77
CA ALA A 132 8.15 -5.53 -2.64
C ALA A 132 7.17 -4.63 -1.88
N LEU A 133 6.41 -5.21 -0.94
CA LEU A 133 5.48 -4.45 -0.09
C LEU A 133 6.21 -3.45 0.80
N ASP A 134 7.31 -3.84 1.42
CA ASP A 134 8.12 -2.96 2.26
C ASP A 134 8.72 -1.80 1.45
N SER A 135 9.24 -2.09 0.25
CA SER A 135 9.73 -1.07 -0.68
C SER A 135 8.62 -0.08 -1.09
N GLN A 136 7.43 -0.57 -1.40
CA GLN A 136 6.29 0.28 -1.78
C GLN A 136 5.79 1.13 -0.59
N ARG A 137 5.80 0.59 0.61
CA ARG A 137 5.46 1.33 1.82
C ARG A 137 6.47 2.44 2.11
N ASP A 138 7.76 2.16 1.97
CA ASP A 138 8.81 3.16 2.15
C ASP A 138 8.67 4.30 1.13
N GLU A 139 8.40 3.97 -0.13
CA GLU A 139 8.14 4.96 -1.18
C GLU A 139 6.89 5.78 -0.88
N LEU A 140 5.82 5.15 -0.42
CA LEU A 140 4.59 5.83 -0.02
C LEU A 140 4.84 6.80 1.15
N ASP A 141 5.60 6.40 2.16
CA ASP A 141 5.95 7.25 3.29
C ASP A 141 6.80 8.45 2.87
N LYS A 142 7.71 8.24 1.92
CA LYS A 142 8.51 9.31 1.33
C LYS A 142 7.63 10.34 0.60
N VAL A 143 6.73 9.87 -0.23
CA VAL A 143 5.78 10.72 -0.96
C VAL A 143 4.83 11.46 0.00
N ARG A 144 4.37 10.81 1.07
CA ARG A 144 3.58 11.46 2.13
C ARG A 144 4.33 12.59 2.82
N LYS A 145 5.60 12.40 3.11
CA LYS A 145 6.46 13.46 3.69
C LYS A 145 6.65 14.62 2.72
N GLU A 146 6.88 14.34 1.46
CA GLU A 146 6.98 15.37 0.41
C GLU A 146 5.68 16.17 0.29
N ARG A 147 4.54 15.51 0.31
CA ARG A 147 3.23 16.16 0.34
C ARG A 147 3.06 17.06 1.55
N GLN A 148 3.43 16.59 2.74
CA GLN A 148 3.34 17.35 3.96
C GLN A 148 4.22 18.61 3.92
N GLN A 149 5.43 18.51 3.39
CA GLN A 149 6.31 19.64 3.18
C GLN A 149 5.75 20.64 2.16
N ALA A 150 5.19 20.14 1.06
CA ALA A 150 4.55 20.99 0.06
C ALA A 150 3.34 21.74 0.62
N LEU A 151 2.51 21.08 1.44
CA LEU A 151 1.39 21.72 2.14
C LEU A 151 1.84 22.78 3.13
N ALA A 152 2.93 22.53 3.87
CA ALA A 152 3.50 23.50 4.79
C ALA A 152 3.99 24.75 4.04
N LYS A 153 4.71 24.57 2.94
CA LYS A 153 5.16 25.69 2.06
C LYS A 153 3.97 26.48 1.49
N LEU A 154 2.94 25.78 1.03
CA LEU A 154 1.73 26.43 0.52
C LEU A 154 1.04 27.27 1.60
N ASN A 155 0.95 26.76 2.81
CA ASN A 155 0.38 27.49 3.93
C ASN A 155 1.19 28.74 4.31
N ASP A 156 2.51 28.63 4.30
CA ASP A 156 3.40 29.77 4.54
C ASP A 156 3.31 30.82 3.44
N ASP A 157 3.21 30.40 2.17
CA ASP A 157 2.97 31.30 1.04
C ASP A 157 1.63 32.03 1.13
N VAL A 158 0.57 31.34 1.55
CA VAL A 158 -0.74 31.92 1.77
C VAL A 158 -0.68 32.95 2.89
N LYS A 159 -0.06 32.64 4.01
CA LYS A 159 0.14 33.58 5.13
C LYS A 159 0.94 34.81 4.72
N ALA A 160 2.02 34.61 3.97
CA ALA A 160 2.83 35.72 3.47
C ALA A 160 2.06 36.64 2.52
N ARG A 161 1.22 36.08 1.65
CA ARG A 161 0.33 36.87 0.77
C ARG A 161 -0.74 37.62 1.54
N ASP A 162 -1.33 36.98 2.55
CA ASP A 162 -2.33 37.61 3.42
C ASP A 162 -1.73 38.79 4.18
N THR A 163 -0.52 38.63 4.70
CA THR A 163 0.22 39.73 5.37
C THR A 163 0.53 40.88 4.41
N LYS A 164 0.95 40.56 3.16
CA LYS A 164 1.17 41.59 2.13
C LYS A 164 -0.10 42.33 1.75
N LEU A 165 -1.22 41.62 1.65
CA LEU A 165 -2.53 42.22 1.41
C LEU A 165 -2.93 43.17 2.51
N LYS A 166 -2.84 42.77 3.77
CA LYS A 166 -3.11 43.61 4.93
C LYS A 166 -2.23 44.86 4.98
N ASN A 167 -0.92 44.71 4.68
CA ASN A 167 0.00 45.83 4.62
C ASN A 167 -0.38 46.81 3.50
N ARG A 168 -0.77 46.33 2.32
CA ARG A 168 -1.25 47.18 1.22
C ARG A 168 -2.56 47.91 1.57
N GLU A 169 -3.50 47.24 2.20
CA GLU A 169 -4.74 47.88 2.67
C GLU A 169 -4.45 48.96 3.69
N GLN A 170 -3.51 48.71 4.62
CA GLN A 170 -3.06 49.69 5.58
C GLN A 170 -2.37 50.89 4.92
N ASP A 171 -1.50 50.64 3.97
CA ASP A 171 -0.80 51.69 3.19
C ASP A 171 -1.83 52.52 2.40
N GLN A 172 -2.85 51.95 1.81
CA GLN A 172 -3.91 52.64 1.13
C GLN A 172 -4.77 53.48 2.09
N ALA A 173 -5.06 52.96 3.30
CA ALA A 173 -5.76 53.69 4.31
C ALA A 173 -4.93 54.89 4.82
N ASP A 174 -3.66 54.73 5.02
CA ASP A 174 -2.72 55.77 5.42
C ASP A 174 -2.57 56.85 4.34
N LEU A 175 -2.46 56.47 3.07
CA LEU A 175 -2.47 57.39 1.93
C LEU A 175 -3.76 58.20 1.84
N ALA A 176 -4.91 57.51 2.04
CA ALA A 176 -6.22 58.20 2.07
C ALA A 176 -6.28 59.26 3.18
N LYS A 177 -5.76 58.97 4.38
CA LYS A 177 -5.64 59.90 5.48
C LYS A 177 -4.76 61.11 5.15
N VAL A 178 -3.60 60.84 4.56
CA VAL A 178 -2.66 61.87 4.12
C VAL A 178 -3.29 62.81 3.10
N LEU A 179 -3.95 62.22 2.07
CA LEU A 179 -4.67 62.97 1.05
C LEU A 179 -5.75 63.86 1.65
N LYS A 180 -6.54 63.30 2.57
CA LYS A 180 -7.59 64.06 3.30
C LYS A 180 -7.01 65.20 4.10
N THR A 181 -5.87 64.99 4.78
CA THR A 181 -5.18 66.01 5.53
C THR A 181 -4.63 67.13 4.61
N ILE A 182 -4.11 66.79 3.45
CA ILE A 182 -3.65 67.72 2.43
C ILE A 182 -4.81 68.53 1.88
N GLU A 183 -5.94 67.90 1.55
CA GLU A 183 -7.13 68.60 1.07
C GLU A 183 -7.70 69.56 2.12
N GLU A 184 -7.77 69.15 3.39
CA GLU A 184 -8.19 70.03 4.50
C GLU A 184 -7.22 71.21 4.69
N THR A 185 -5.92 70.95 4.57
CA THR A 185 -4.90 72.03 4.69
C THR A 185 -4.99 73.01 3.55
N LEU A 186 -5.15 72.54 2.31
CA LEU A 186 -5.36 73.37 1.13
C LEU A 186 -6.63 74.20 1.20
N ALA A 187 -7.74 73.55 1.66
CA ALA A 187 -8.99 74.28 1.85
C ALA A 187 -8.90 75.37 2.91
N ARG A 188 -8.17 75.10 4.02
CA ARG A 188 -7.91 76.09 5.05
C ARG A 188 -7.06 77.28 4.53
N GLN A 189 -5.98 76.94 3.81
CA GLN A 189 -5.12 77.97 3.21
C GLN A 189 -5.89 78.83 2.19
N ALA A 190 -6.72 78.20 1.37
CA ALA A 190 -7.61 78.92 0.41
C ALA A 190 -8.58 79.86 1.12
N ARG A 191 -9.18 79.44 2.25
CA ARG A 191 -10.07 80.27 3.04
C ARG A 191 -9.31 81.44 3.69
N GLU A 192 -8.16 81.17 4.31
CA GLU A 192 -7.31 82.18 4.90
C GLU A 192 -6.83 83.22 3.84
N ALA A 193 -6.46 82.77 2.65
CA ALA A 193 -6.09 83.65 1.56
C ALA A 193 -7.26 84.49 1.06
N GLU A 194 -8.46 83.90 1.01
CA GLU A 194 -9.66 84.63 0.61
C GLU A 194 -10.08 85.64 1.65
N GLU A 195 -10.04 85.29 2.92
CA GLU A 195 -10.29 86.22 4.02
C GLU A 195 -9.27 87.38 4.05
N ALA A 196 -7.98 87.09 3.79
CA ALA A 196 -6.92 88.10 3.70
C ALA A 196 -7.15 89.04 2.49
N ARG A 197 -7.62 88.50 1.32
CA ARG A 197 -8.02 89.30 0.16
C ARG A 197 -9.19 90.23 0.47
N GLN A 198 -10.21 89.69 1.13
CA GLN A 198 -11.39 90.48 1.52
C GLN A 198 -11.04 91.57 2.48
N LYS A 199 -10.23 91.27 3.53
CA LYS A 199 -9.74 92.30 4.47
C LYS A 199 -8.88 93.36 3.77
N ALA A 200 -8.03 92.99 2.83
CA ALA A 200 -7.23 93.94 2.03
C ALA A 200 -8.14 94.81 1.16
N LEU A 201 -9.20 94.27 0.53
CA LEU A 201 -10.15 94.98 -0.27
C LEU A 201 -10.94 96.02 0.59
N ILE A 202 -11.40 95.57 1.74
CA ILE A 202 -12.13 96.46 2.69
C ILE A 202 -11.20 97.61 3.15
N ALA A 203 -9.95 97.31 3.52
CA ALA A 203 -8.98 98.32 3.93
C ALA A 203 -8.65 99.28 2.75
N GLN A 204 -8.57 98.82 1.51
CA GLN A 204 -8.41 99.72 0.35
C GLN A 204 -9.64 100.67 0.19
N GLN A 205 -10.84 100.09 0.27
CA GLN A 205 -12.07 100.89 0.14
C GLN A 205 -12.21 101.92 1.28
N GLU A 206 -11.84 101.58 2.50
CA GLU A 206 -11.82 102.47 3.60
C GLU A 206 -10.76 103.58 3.45
N ALA A 207 -9.58 103.20 2.97
CA ALA A 207 -8.54 104.16 2.66
C ALA A 207 -8.90 105.12 1.52
N GLU A 208 -9.58 104.60 0.51
CA GLU A 208 -10.10 105.42 -0.60
C GLU A 208 -11.19 106.39 -0.17
N LYS A 209 -12.18 105.91 0.66
CA LYS A 209 -13.19 106.73 1.24
C LYS A 209 -12.63 107.81 2.18
N LYS A 210 -11.57 107.54 2.88
CA LYS A 210 -10.84 108.47 3.72
C LYS A 210 -10.13 109.60 2.93
N ARG A 211 -9.48 109.17 1.81
CA ARG A 211 -8.92 110.19 0.90
C ARG A 211 -9.97 111.05 0.21
N GLU A 212 -11.13 110.54 -0.15
CA GLU A 212 -12.22 111.27 -0.73
C GLU A 212 -12.86 112.25 0.33
N ARG A 213 -12.74 112.02 1.65
CA ARG A 213 -13.28 112.88 2.72
C ARG A 213 -12.27 113.94 3.10
N GLU A 214 -11.00 113.79 2.79
CA GLU A 214 -9.87 114.70 3.03
C GLU A 214 -9.53 115.67 1.85
N ALA A 215 -10.16 115.46 0.68
CA ALA A 215 -10.12 116.28 -0.50
C ALA A 215 -11.34 117.19 -0.61
#